data_bf060738ac71a8d00e47229d36d3d2f0
#
_entry.id   bf060738ac71a8d00e47229d36d3d2f0
#
_cell.length_a   1.000
_cell.length_b   1.000
_cell.length_c   1.000
_cell.angle_alpha   90.00
_cell.angle_beta   90.00
_cell.angle_gamma   90.00
#
_symmetry.space_group_name_H-M   'P 1'
#
loop_
_entity.id
_entity.type
_entity.pdbx_description
1 polymer ?
#
loop_
_entity_poly.entity_id
_entity_poly.type
_entity_poly.pdbx_seq_one_letter_code
_entity_poly.pdbx_strand_id
1 'polypeptide(L)'
;MDVRARLRELTLMSASSITIIGTTAIAASLPEMEKRFAHTPHAGYLVGLSLTLPALAAGVCAPVMGAIVDRFGRKRLFVIALSLYGIAGCAGFVLEDLYMIMVSRFVLGVAVSGVATCATVLIADHAKRGHLGRLMGRQSLFMALGNIMFVFAGGLLALNGWHWPFLLYAVGLALIPGVVLLFGDQGPAQPDGAPAPPARVEPAAARDGASSPAGPARLRTMAWVYFLLFLNMVIYFMVPVHLPFYLKELTDDGSAQAGAMLSLVGLCWALASPLYGWLENRLSHAQIVVLTFGGSAAANVLLGAADGYILAIPALALLGASLGLSITNLNTWLFTLAPVGAKGRVVGTRVFFTFIGQFFSPVLTGPLTATFGFGPSYVAAGCLLAAVVVGTQIGLTAKALRATGGTDSAQTQERGGRVGAA
;
A
#
# COMPACT_ATOMS: atom_id res chain seq x y z
N MET A 1 -1.02 26.31 -14.31
CA MET A 1 -0.32 25.51 -13.28
C MET A 1 1.16 25.76 -13.40
N ASP A 2 1.83 26.17 -12.33
CA ASP A 2 3.25 26.45 -12.30
C ASP A 2 4.06 25.19 -12.66
N VAL A 3 5.03 25.31 -13.58
CA VAL A 3 5.89 24.19 -14.02
C VAL A 3 6.61 23.56 -12.83
N ARG A 4 7.05 24.37 -11.87
CA ARG A 4 7.66 23.87 -10.61
C ARG A 4 6.72 22.98 -9.80
N ALA A 5 5.43 23.32 -9.73
CA ALA A 5 4.45 22.50 -9.00
C ALA A 5 4.23 21.14 -9.66
N ARG A 6 4.19 21.09 -11.00
CA ARG A 6 4.11 19.82 -11.75
C ARG A 6 5.36 18.96 -11.56
N LEU A 7 6.54 19.54 -11.60
CA LEU A 7 7.80 18.82 -11.41
C LEU A 7 7.89 18.25 -9.97
N ARG A 8 7.45 19.01 -8.94
CA ARG A 8 7.37 18.51 -7.56
C ARG A 8 6.44 17.29 -7.46
N GLU A 9 5.25 17.40 -8.03
CA GLU A 9 4.28 16.31 -8.02
C GLU A 9 4.86 15.06 -8.71
N LEU A 10 5.45 15.21 -9.90
CA LEU A 10 6.09 14.11 -10.63
C LEU A 10 7.22 13.46 -9.83
N THR A 11 8.11 14.26 -9.21
CA THR A 11 9.20 13.74 -8.38
C THR A 11 8.68 12.88 -7.20
N LEU A 12 7.61 13.34 -6.52
CA LEU A 12 7.01 12.58 -5.41
C LEU A 12 6.32 11.31 -5.88
N MET A 13 5.60 11.38 -7.01
CA MET A 13 4.94 10.21 -7.61
C MET A 13 5.98 9.17 -8.06
N SER A 14 7.06 9.59 -8.74
CA SER A 14 8.17 8.71 -9.14
C SER A 14 8.88 8.10 -7.93
N ALA A 15 9.11 8.89 -6.86
CA ALA A 15 9.69 8.36 -5.63
C ALA A 15 8.77 7.35 -4.92
N SER A 16 7.46 7.52 -5.04
CA SER A 16 6.52 6.52 -4.52
C SER A 16 6.57 5.21 -5.32
N SER A 17 6.77 5.29 -6.65
CA SER A 17 6.82 4.09 -7.50
C SER A 17 8.03 3.20 -7.21
N ILE A 18 9.19 3.78 -6.86
CA ILE A 18 10.39 2.99 -6.56
C ILE A 18 10.30 2.17 -5.28
N THR A 19 9.35 2.46 -4.38
CA THR A 19 9.19 1.67 -3.14
C THR A 19 8.78 0.23 -3.40
N ILE A 20 8.10 -0.04 -4.52
CA ILE A 20 7.68 -1.39 -4.92
C ILE A 20 8.87 -2.19 -5.48
N ILE A 21 9.82 -1.54 -6.14
CA ILE A 21 11.02 -2.20 -6.70
C ILE A 21 11.77 -2.96 -5.62
N GLY A 22 11.78 -2.43 -4.38
CA GLY A 22 12.51 -3.01 -3.25
C GLY A 22 12.23 -4.50 -3.02
N THR A 23 11.03 -4.96 -3.39
CA THR A 23 10.58 -6.33 -3.16
C THR A 23 10.37 -7.15 -4.45
N THR A 24 10.47 -6.56 -5.64
CA THR A 24 10.10 -7.26 -6.88
C THR A 24 11.18 -7.28 -7.96
N ALA A 25 12.10 -6.32 -7.98
CA ALA A 25 13.06 -6.15 -9.07
C ALA A 25 13.98 -7.36 -9.32
N ILE A 26 14.40 -8.05 -8.26
CA ILE A 26 15.32 -9.19 -8.35
C ILE A 26 14.60 -10.55 -8.47
N ALA A 27 13.27 -10.57 -8.49
CA ALA A 27 12.51 -11.83 -8.49
C ALA A 27 12.88 -12.75 -9.66
N ALA A 28 13.10 -12.17 -10.85
CA ALA A 28 13.51 -12.92 -12.03
C ALA A 28 14.91 -13.53 -11.93
N SER A 29 15.78 -13.00 -11.06
CA SER A 29 17.17 -13.47 -10.89
C SER A 29 17.33 -14.58 -9.85
N LEU A 30 16.31 -14.86 -9.04
CA LEU A 30 16.41 -15.81 -7.92
C LEU A 30 16.90 -17.20 -8.33
N PRO A 31 16.40 -17.83 -9.44
CA PRO A 31 16.85 -19.15 -9.83
C PRO A 31 18.34 -19.20 -10.22
N GLU A 32 18.84 -18.11 -10.83
CA GLU A 32 20.24 -18.01 -11.22
C GLU A 32 21.14 -17.71 -10.03
N MET A 33 20.67 -16.86 -9.09
CA MET A 33 21.33 -16.64 -7.81
C MET A 33 21.47 -17.94 -7.00
N GLU A 34 20.41 -18.76 -6.94
CA GLU A 34 20.45 -20.06 -6.25
C GLU A 34 21.51 -20.97 -6.84
N LYS A 35 21.63 -21.07 -8.17
CA LYS A 35 22.68 -21.83 -8.85
C LYS A 35 24.08 -21.28 -8.55
N ARG A 36 24.25 -19.95 -8.56
CA ARG A 36 25.54 -19.28 -8.31
C ARG A 36 26.05 -19.50 -6.89
N PHE A 37 25.16 -19.48 -5.91
CA PHE A 37 25.46 -19.64 -4.48
C PHE A 37 25.18 -21.03 -3.93
N ALA A 38 25.05 -22.05 -4.78
CA ALA A 38 24.70 -23.43 -4.39
C ALA A 38 25.68 -24.05 -3.36
N HIS A 39 26.91 -23.53 -3.28
CA HIS A 39 27.91 -23.94 -2.29
C HIS A 39 27.68 -23.35 -0.87
N THR A 40 26.79 -22.36 -0.75
CA THR A 40 26.47 -21.74 0.55
C THR A 40 25.44 -22.63 1.28
N PRO A 41 25.63 -22.94 2.58
CA PRO A 41 24.63 -23.67 3.34
C PRO A 41 23.26 -22.99 3.28
N HIS A 42 22.22 -23.74 2.99
CA HIS A 42 20.84 -23.25 2.86
C HIS A 42 20.62 -22.16 1.78
N ALA A 43 21.40 -22.19 0.69
CA ALA A 43 21.36 -21.18 -0.38
C ALA A 43 19.95 -20.89 -0.89
N GLY A 44 19.14 -21.91 -1.21
CA GLY A 44 17.78 -21.72 -1.70
C GLY A 44 16.89 -20.92 -0.74
N TYR A 45 16.99 -21.21 0.57
CA TYR A 45 16.28 -20.45 1.61
C TYR A 45 16.76 -19.00 1.70
N LEU A 46 18.09 -18.78 1.73
CA LEU A 46 18.68 -17.45 1.85
C LEU A 46 18.41 -16.59 0.62
N VAL A 47 18.45 -17.16 -0.58
CA VAL A 47 18.11 -16.48 -1.83
C VAL A 47 16.63 -16.08 -1.84
N GLY A 48 15.72 -16.97 -1.45
CA GLY A 48 14.32 -16.61 -1.27
C GLY A 48 14.11 -15.51 -0.23
N LEU A 49 14.84 -15.58 0.90
CA LEU A 49 14.78 -14.56 1.96
C LEU A 49 15.31 -13.20 1.49
N SER A 50 16.29 -13.16 0.56
CA SER A 50 16.80 -11.91 0.00
C SER A 50 15.74 -11.06 -0.70
N LEU A 51 14.67 -11.69 -1.20
CA LEU A 51 13.51 -11.00 -1.79
C LEU A 51 12.59 -10.38 -0.74
N THR A 52 12.35 -11.09 0.35
CA THR A 52 11.35 -10.69 1.37
C THR A 52 11.94 -9.88 2.52
N LEU A 53 13.25 -9.97 2.75
CA LEU A 53 13.96 -9.26 3.81
C LEU A 53 13.81 -7.72 3.74
N PRO A 54 13.83 -7.07 2.56
CA PRO A 54 13.55 -5.63 2.47
C PRO A 54 12.15 -5.27 2.97
N ALA A 55 11.14 -6.10 2.72
CA ALA A 55 9.77 -5.84 3.19
C ALA A 55 9.69 -5.94 4.73
N LEU A 56 10.32 -6.96 5.32
CA LEU A 56 10.41 -7.09 6.78
C LEU A 56 11.09 -5.87 7.40
N ALA A 57 12.30 -5.52 6.90
CA ALA A 57 13.06 -4.38 7.40
C ALA A 57 12.29 -3.05 7.23
N ALA A 58 11.64 -2.86 6.06
CA ALA A 58 10.82 -1.69 5.81
C ALA A 58 9.65 -1.60 6.79
N GLY A 59 8.95 -2.72 7.03
CA GLY A 59 7.85 -2.78 7.99
C GLY A 59 8.29 -2.40 9.40
N VAL A 60 9.30 -3.10 9.93
CA VAL A 60 9.79 -2.90 11.30
C VAL A 60 10.33 -1.47 11.52
N CYS A 61 11.05 -0.91 10.55
CA CYS A 61 11.63 0.43 10.66
C CYS A 61 10.63 1.57 10.38
N ALA A 62 9.51 1.31 9.73
CA ALA A 62 8.59 2.36 9.28
C ALA A 62 8.00 3.23 10.40
N PRO A 63 7.58 2.71 11.58
CA PRO A 63 7.10 3.57 12.68
C PRO A 63 8.18 4.52 13.19
N VAL A 64 9.43 4.04 13.25
CA VAL A 64 10.59 4.85 13.67
C VAL A 64 10.87 5.94 12.62
N MET A 65 10.86 5.58 11.34
CA MET A 65 11.00 6.55 10.24
C MET A 65 9.90 7.61 10.26
N GLY A 66 8.66 7.21 10.57
CA GLY A 66 7.56 8.14 10.75
C GLY A 66 7.82 9.18 11.85
N ALA A 67 8.34 8.75 13.00
CA ALA A 67 8.70 9.66 14.10
C ALA A 67 9.91 10.56 13.75
N ILE A 68 10.88 10.02 13.00
CA ILE A 68 12.05 10.77 12.52
C ILE A 68 11.63 11.87 11.53
N VAL A 69 10.71 11.56 10.61
CA VAL A 69 10.14 12.53 9.65
C VAL A 69 9.50 13.71 10.36
N ASP A 70 8.73 13.44 11.42
CA ASP A 70 8.06 14.49 12.19
C ASP A 70 9.06 15.38 12.95
N ARG A 71 10.24 14.85 13.36
CA ARG A 71 11.22 15.55 14.21
C ARG A 71 12.34 16.25 13.45
N PHE A 72 12.92 15.61 12.42
CA PHE A 72 14.17 16.06 11.78
C PHE A 72 13.97 16.80 10.45
N GLY A 73 12.71 16.89 9.98
CA GLY A 73 12.40 17.52 8.70
C GLY A 73 12.41 16.54 7.52
N ARG A 74 11.54 16.82 6.57
CA ARG A 74 11.13 15.87 5.51
C ARG A 74 12.13 15.76 4.38
N LYS A 75 12.71 16.91 3.93
CA LYS A 75 13.63 16.96 2.79
C LYS A 75 14.94 16.22 3.09
N ARG A 76 15.56 16.50 4.24
CA ARG A 76 16.86 15.89 4.61
C ARG A 76 16.73 14.39 4.71
N LEU A 77 15.71 13.90 5.43
CA LEU A 77 15.48 12.46 5.56
C LEU A 77 15.17 11.81 4.22
N PHE A 78 14.43 12.50 3.35
CA PHE A 78 14.09 11.99 2.03
C PHE A 78 15.34 11.81 1.14
N VAL A 79 16.27 12.78 1.15
CA VAL A 79 17.55 12.69 0.42
C VAL A 79 18.40 11.55 0.98
N ILE A 80 18.52 11.44 2.32
CA ILE A 80 19.27 10.34 2.96
C ILE A 80 18.67 8.99 2.60
N ALA A 81 17.35 8.85 2.65
CA ALA A 81 16.66 7.62 2.32
C ALA A 81 16.83 7.22 0.85
N LEU A 82 16.75 8.18 -0.10
CA LEU A 82 17.00 7.94 -1.53
C LEU A 82 18.45 7.56 -1.81
N SER A 83 19.42 8.20 -1.13
CA SER A 83 20.85 7.85 -1.25
C SER A 83 21.10 6.43 -0.75
N LEU A 84 20.60 6.11 0.44
CA LEU A 84 20.72 4.78 1.02
C LEU A 84 20.02 3.72 0.17
N TYR A 85 18.85 4.03 -0.41
CA TYR A 85 18.11 3.18 -1.32
C TYR A 85 18.94 2.83 -2.57
N GLY A 86 19.54 3.82 -3.22
CA GLY A 86 20.34 3.60 -4.41
C GLY A 86 21.64 2.85 -4.11
N ILE A 87 22.38 3.25 -3.07
CA ILE A 87 23.66 2.62 -2.70
C ILE A 87 23.44 1.16 -2.27
N ALA A 88 22.58 0.92 -1.28
CA ALA A 88 22.30 -0.42 -0.79
C ALA A 88 21.60 -1.29 -1.84
N GLY A 89 20.73 -0.68 -2.67
CA GLY A 89 20.08 -1.36 -3.78
C GLY A 89 21.07 -1.87 -4.82
N CYS A 90 21.97 -1.01 -5.29
CA CYS A 90 22.98 -1.35 -6.30
C CYS A 90 24.11 -2.23 -5.75
N ALA A 91 24.29 -2.34 -4.44
CA ALA A 91 25.38 -3.12 -3.84
C ALA A 91 25.41 -4.57 -4.32
N GLY A 92 24.25 -5.20 -4.56
CA GLY A 92 24.17 -6.56 -5.09
C GLY A 92 24.72 -6.75 -6.51
N PHE A 93 25.01 -5.65 -7.23
CA PHE A 93 25.70 -5.70 -8.53
C PHE A 93 27.19 -6.04 -8.39
N VAL A 94 27.84 -5.63 -7.28
CA VAL A 94 29.27 -5.82 -7.03
C VAL A 94 29.57 -6.86 -5.94
N LEU A 95 28.57 -7.23 -5.13
CA LEU A 95 28.77 -8.19 -4.04
C LEU A 95 28.72 -9.62 -4.56
N GLU A 96 29.72 -10.40 -4.22
CA GLU A 96 29.85 -11.83 -4.56
C GLU A 96 29.54 -12.77 -3.38
N ASP A 97 29.26 -12.23 -2.21
CA ASP A 97 28.89 -12.98 -0.99
C ASP A 97 27.40 -12.83 -0.70
N LEU A 98 26.70 -13.97 -0.52
CA LEU A 98 25.25 -13.99 -0.30
C LEU A 98 24.86 -13.31 1.01
N TYR A 99 25.67 -13.44 2.08
CA TYR A 99 25.37 -12.81 3.37
C TYR A 99 25.49 -11.28 3.28
N MET A 100 26.49 -10.77 2.54
CA MET A 100 26.65 -9.34 2.29
C MET A 100 25.49 -8.80 1.42
N ILE A 101 25.02 -9.59 0.45
CA ILE A 101 23.81 -9.26 -0.31
C ILE A 101 22.62 -9.14 0.66
N MET A 102 22.43 -10.07 1.59
CA MET A 102 21.35 -10.01 2.58
C MET A 102 21.44 -8.76 3.47
N VAL A 103 22.64 -8.40 3.94
CA VAL A 103 22.83 -7.15 4.68
C VAL A 103 22.43 -5.95 3.84
N SER A 104 22.82 -5.90 2.56
CA SER A 104 22.40 -4.83 1.65
C SER A 104 20.89 -4.78 1.46
N ARG A 105 20.21 -5.93 1.42
CA ARG A 105 18.74 -6.04 1.34
C ARG A 105 18.05 -5.50 2.59
N PHE A 106 18.60 -5.80 3.77
CA PHE A 106 18.07 -5.23 5.02
C PHE A 106 18.19 -3.71 5.03
N VAL A 107 19.38 -3.17 4.70
CA VAL A 107 19.61 -1.72 4.61
C VAL A 107 18.70 -1.06 3.56
N LEU A 108 18.49 -1.72 2.40
CA LEU A 108 17.53 -1.29 1.40
C LEU A 108 16.12 -1.18 1.98
N GLY A 109 15.67 -2.13 2.77
CA GLY A 109 14.36 -2.12 3.41
C GLY A 109 14.19 -0.92 4.36
N VAL A 110 15.21 -0.60 5.15
CA VAL A 110 15.23 0.63 5.98
C VAL A 110 15.07 1.88 5.11
N ALA A 111 15.78 1.94 3.99
CA ALA A 111 15.68 3.06 3.04
C ALA A 111 14.29 3.15 2.39
N VAL A 112 13.70 2.01 1.99
CA VAL A 112 12.34 1.92 1.44
C VAL A 112 11.31 2.51 2.40
N SER A 113 11.41 2.21 3.71
CA SER A 113 10.51 2.76 4.72
C SER A 113 10.60 4.29 4.80
N GLY A 114 11.82 4.83 4.74
CA GLY A 114 12.07 6.27 4.73
C GLY A 114 11.50 6.94 3.48
N VAL A 115 11.78 6.39 2.29
CA VAL A 115 11.25 6.90 1.00
C VAL A 115 9.73 6.88 1.00
N ALA A 116 9.11 5.76 1.36
CA ALA A 116 7.65 5.59 1.38
C ALA A 116 6.97 6.58 2.34
N THR A 117 7.54 6.76 3.54
CA THR A 117 7.00 7.67 4.55
C THR A 117 7.14 9.12 4.10
N CYS A 118 8.35 9.55 3.68
CA CYS A 118 8.60 10.93 3.24
C CYS A 118 7.77 11.31 2.02
N ALA A 119 7.72 10.46 0.98
CA ALA A 119 6.96 10.72 -0.23
C ALA A 119 5.47 10.90 0.08
N THR A 120 4.88 10.00 0.88
CA THR A 120 3.45 10.05 1.20
C THR A 120 3.10 11.26 2.08
N VAL A 121 3.94 11.60 3.07
CA VAL A 121 3.73 12.80 3.91
C VAL A 121 3.84 14.06 3.07
N LEU A 122 4.86 14.18 2.21
CA LEU A 122 5.04 15.34 1.34
C LEU A 122 3.88 15.51 0.35
N ILE A 123 3.35 14.42 -0.21
CA ILE A 123 2.14 14.45 -1.05
C ILE A 123 0.95 15.01 -0.26
N ALA A 124 0.75 14.51 0.95
CA ALA A 124 -0.36 14.95 1.80
C ALA A 124 -0.25 16.44 2.21
N ASP A 125 0.97 16.94 2.43
CA ASP A 125 1.19 18.36 2.78
C ASP A 125 0.98 19.33 1.63
N HIS A 126 1.25 18.89 0.41
CA HIS A 126 1.03 19.70 -0.80
C HIS A 126 -0.40 19.57 -1.35
N ALA A 127 -1.24 18.72 -0.74
CA ALA A 127 -2.63 18.56 -1.13
C ALA A 127 -3.44 19.81 -0.81
N LYS A 128 -4.06 20.42 -1.83
CA LYS A 128 -5.07 21.46 -1.63
C LYS A 128 -6.32 20.85 -0.98
N ARG A 129 -7.11 21.70 -0.28
CA ARG A 129 -8.39 21.27 0.32
C ARG A 129 -9.26 20.53 -0.69
N GLY A 130 -9.78 19.36 -0.31
CA GLY A 130 -10.67 18.55 -1.15
C GLY A 130 -9.98 17.79 -2.30
N HIS A 131 -8.64 17.84 -2.44
CA HIS A 131 -7.91 17.17 -3.51
C HIS A 131 -7.00 16.04 -3.05
N LEU A 132 -7.01 15.70 -1.74
CA LEU A 132 -6.14 14.67 -1.17
C LEU A 132 -6.38 13.30 -1.82
N GLY A 133 -7.64 12.87 -1.94
CA GLY A 133 -7.98 11.59 -2.54
C GLY A 133 -7.53 11.47 -4.01
N ARG A 134 -7.64 12.56 -4.78
CA ARG A 134 -7.14 12.60 -6.16
C ARG A 134 -5.62 12.45 -6.22
N LEU A 135 -4.89 13.09 -5.31
CA LEU A 135 -3.42 12.97 -5.24
C LEU A 135 -3.00 11.57 -4.78
N MET A 136 -3.69 10.98 -3.81
CA MET A 136 -3.46 9.60 -3.37
C MET A 136 -3.76 8.60 -4.50
N GLY A 137 -4.83 8.83 -5.28
CA GLY A 137 -5.14 8.03 -6.47
C GLY A 137 -4.05 8.11 -7.54
N ARG A 138 -3.48 9.31 -7.79
CA ARG A 138 -2.33 9.48 -8.69
C ARG A 138 -1.08 8.79 -8.16
N GLN A 139 -0.81 8.87 -6.86
CA GLN A 139 0.29 8.14 -6.23
C GLN A 139 0.15 6.63 -6.47
N SER A 140 -1.04 6.10 -6.24
CA SER A 140 -1.34 4.68 -6.46
C SER A 140 -1.18 4.28 -7.93
N LEU A 141 -1.61 5.12 -8.88
CA LEU A 141 -1.37 4.94 -10.32
C LEU A 141 0.13 4.85 -10.64
N PHE A 142 0.94 5.79 -10.15
CA PHE A 142 2.38 5.78 -10.40
C PHE A 142 3.07 4.55 -9.76
N MET A 143 2.62 4.12 -8.58
CA MET A 143 3.08 2.88 -7.96
C MET A 143 2.78 1.66 -8.84
N ALA A 144 1.56 1.56 -9.38
CA ALA A 144 1.16 0.46 -10.25
C ALA A 144 1.93 0.46 -11.58
N LEU A 145 2.07 1.62 -12.23
CA LEU A 145 2.87 1.76 -13.45
C LEU A 145 4.35 1.44 -13.20
N GLY A 146 4.89 1.92 -12.07
CA GLY A 146 6.25 1.60 -11.65
C GLY A 146 6.44 0.10 -11.45
N ASN A 147 5.50 -0.57 -10.79
CA ASN A 147 5.57 -2.03 -10.62
C ASN A 147 5.68 -2.76 -11.97
N ILE A 148 4.79 -2.46 -12.92
CA ILE A 148 4.81 -3.08 -14.25
C ILE A 148 6.14 -2.80 -14.95
N MET A 149 6.56 -1.53 -15.00
CA MET A 149 7.77 -1.11 -15.70
C MET A 149 9.03 -1.76 -15.11
N PHE A 150 9.16 -1.77 -13.78
CA PHE A 150 10.35 -2.27 -13.11
C PHE A 150 10.42 -3.80 -13.06
N VAL A 151 9.27 -4.49 -12.95
CA VAL A 151 9.24 -5.96 -13.07
C VAL A 151 9.65 -6.38 -14.48
N PHE A 152 9.14 -5.71 -15.50
CA PHE A 152 9.52 -5.96 -16.89
C PHE A 152 11.01 -5.67 -17.15
N ALA A 153 11.50 -4.49 -16.71
CA ALA A 153 12.90 -4.11 -16.84
C ALA A 153 13.82 -5.06 -16.07
N GLY A 154 13.42 -5.52 -14.87
CA GLY A 154 14.14 -6.52 -14.09
C GLY A 154 14.27 -7.85 -14.83
N GLY A 155 13.21 -8.31 -15.46
CA GLY A 155 13.22 -9.52 -16.30
C GLY A 155 14.17 -9.40 -17.50
N LEU A 156 14.14 -8.26 -18.21
CA LEU A 156 15.05 -8.01 -19.33
C LEU A 156 16.54 -7.94 -18.89
N LEU A 157 16.81 -7.26 -17.78
CA LEU A 157 18.18 -7.16 -17.26
C LEU A 157 18.70 -8.50 -16.76
N ALA A 158 17.85 -9.36 -16.22
CA ALA A 158 18.21 -10.69 -15.76
C ALA A 158 18.73 -11.60 -16.90
N LEU A 159 18.39 -11.31 -18.17
CA LEU A 159 18.93 -12.01 -19.34
C LEU A 159 20.46 -11.83 -19.50
N ASN A 160 21.02 -10.73 -18.96
CA ASN A 160 22.47 -10.47 -18.99
C ASN A 160 23.20 -11.05 -17.76
N GLY A 161 22.46 -11.62 -16.80
CA GLY A 161 23.00 -12.22 -15.57
C GLY A 161 22.24 -11.76 -14.34
N TRP A 162 22.33 -12.56 -13.27
CA TRP A 162 21.57 -12.37 -12.03
C TRP A 162 21.82 -11.04 -11.31
N HIS A 163 22.98 -10.39 -11.49
CA HIS A 163 23.39 -9.15 -10.84
C HIS A 163 22.86 -7.89 -11.54
N TRP A 164 22.51 -7.95 -12.82
CA TRP A 164 22.08 -6.76 -13.58
C TRP A 164 20.81 -6.09 -13.06
N PRO A 165 19.76 -6.79 -12.61
CA PRO A 165 18.57 -6.15 -12.06
C PRO A 165 18.83 -5.25 -10.83
N PHE A 166 19.93 -5.45 -10.12
CA PHE A 166 20.30 -4.58 -9.00
C PHE A 166 20.59 -3.13 -9.43
N LEU A 167 20.97 -2.88 -10.68
CA LEU A 167 21.16 -1.52 -11.20
C LEU A 167 19.88 -0.70 -11.27
N LEU A 168 18.70 -1.32 -11.27
CA LEU A 168 17.42 -0.60 -11.24
C LEU A 168 17.28 0.29 -10.00
N TYR A 169 17.94 -0.04 -8.91
CA TYR A 169 17.89 0.77 -7.69
C TYR A 169 18.63 2.10 -7.84
N ALA A 170 19.48 2.28 -8.86
CA ALA A 170 20.14 3.57 -9.16
C ALA A 170 19.13 4.68 -9.49
N VAL A 171 17.90 4.35 -9.87
CA VAL A 171 16.81 5.31 -10.06
C VAL A 171 16.56 6.13 -8.79
N GLY A 172 16.81 5.56 -7.59
CA GLY A 172 16.75 6.30 -6.33
C GLY A 172 17.73 7.48 -6.29
N LEU A 173 18.96 7.28 -6.77
CA LEU A 173 19.97 8.35 -6.86
C LEU A 173 19.59 9.41 -7.89
N ALA A 174 19.01 9.00 -9.03
CA ALA A 174 18.56 9.90 -10.08
C ALA A 174 17.42 10.84 -9.63
N LEU A 175 16.67 10.49 -8.59
CA LEU A 175 15.61 11.34 -8.04
C LEU A 175 16.12 12.41 -7.06
N ILE A 176 17.35 12.29 -6.52
CA ILE A 176 17.91 13.22 -5.54
C ILE A 176 17.97 14.66 -6.06
N PRO A 177 18.47 14.96 -7.29
CA PRO A 177 18.48 16.32 -7.80
C PRO A 177 17.09 16.94 -7.83
N GLY A 178 16.06 16.17 -8.22
CA GLY A 178 14.67 16.62 -8.20
C GLY A 178 14.20 17.01 -6.80
N VAL A 179 14.53 16.21 -5.78
CA VAL A 179 14.19 16.53 -4.39
C VAL A 179 14.95 17.76 -3.90
N VAL A 180 16.25 17.88 -4.17
CA VAL A 180 17.09 18.98 -3.69
C VAL A 180 16.66 20.31 -4.30
N LEU A 181 16.41 20.35 -5.62
CA LEU A 181 16.11 21.56 -6.37
C LEU A 181 14.67 22.05 -6.22
N LEU A 182 13.72 21.11 -6.08
CA LEU A 182 12.31 21.45 -6.11
C LEU A 182 11.71 21.66 -4.72
N PHE A 183 12.30 21.09 -3.67
CA PHE A 183 11.78 21.24 -2.30
C PHE A 183 12.69 22.17 -1.50
N GLY A 184 12.10 23.25 -0.93
CA GLY A 184 12.78 24.12 0.03
C GLY A 184 13.09 23.38 1.32
N ASP A 185 14.03 23.87 2.12
CA ASP A 185 14.26 23.38 3.48
C ASP A 185 13.04 23.73 4.34
N GLN A 186 12.11 22.80 4.43
CA GLN A 186 11.06 22.85 5.45
C GLN A 186 11.72 22.35 6.73
N GLY A 187 11.93 23.28 7.67
CA GLY A 187 12.41 22.95 9.03
C GLY A 187 11.52 21.90 9.70
N PRO A 188 11.90 21.41 10.90
CA PRO A 188 11.07 20.51 11.68
C PRO A 188 9.67 21.10 11.77
N ALA A 189 8.64 20.25 11.74
CA ALA A 189 7.26 20.69 11.94
C ALA A 189 7.23 21.56 13.18
N GLN A 190 7.04 22.88 13.02
CA GLN A 190 6.99 23.79 14.16
C GLN A 190 5.88 23.30 15.10
N PRO A 191 6.16 23.08 16.39
CA PRO A 191 5.11 23.03 17.37
C PRO A 191 4.44 24.41 17.33
N ASP A 192 3.14 24.41 17.14
CA ASP A 192 2.30 25.58 16.93
C ASP A 192 2.66 26.78 17.81
N GLY A 193 3.16 27.84 17.20
CA GLY A 193 3.51 29.09 17.83
C GLY A 193 3.54 30.27 16.87
N ALA A 194 2.66 30.33 15.89
CA ALA A 194 2.13 31.52 15.22
C ALA A 194 1.05 31.06 14.23
N PRO A 195 -0.12 31.70 14.18
CA PRO A 195 -1.21 31.27 13.32
C PRO A 195 -0.94 31.70 11.87
N ALA A 196 -0.25 30.85 11.09
CA ALA A 196 -0.68 30.76 9.71
C ALA A 196 -2.13 30.28 9.77
N PRO A 197 -3.10 30.93 9.11
CA PRO A 197 -4.49 30.52 9.24
C PRO A 197 -4.57 29.05 8.90
N PRO A 198 -5.14 28.22 9.78
CA PRO A 198 -5.21 26.81 9.53
C PRO A 198 -5.91 26.68 8.19
N ALA A 199 -5.21 26.10 7.22
CA ALA A 199 -5.90 25.50 6.11
C ALA A 199 -6.74 24.39 6.75
N ARG A 200 -7.89 24.77 7.31
CA ARG A 200 -8.91 23.82 7.70
C ARG A 200 -9.11 22.94 6.48
N VAL A 201 -8.56 21.75 6.51
CA VAL A 201 -9.10 20.66 5.74
C VAL A 201 -10.48 20.50 6.35
N GLU A 202 -11.48 21.14 5.75
CA GLU A 202 -12.85 20.71 5.99
C GLU A 202 -12.87 19.27 5.51
N PRO A 203 -13.13 18.30 6.39
CA PRO A 203 -13.24 16.93 5.97
C PRO A 203 -14.32 16.89 4.89
N ALA A 204 -14.15 16.05 3.87
CA ALA A 204 -15.27 15.63 3.03
C ALA A 204 -16.45 15.09 3.89
N ALA A 205 -16.19 14.78 5.15
CA ALA A 205 -17.13 14.49 6.23
C ALA A 205 -18.14 15.61 6.58
N ALA A 206 -18.00 16.84 6.05
CA ALA A 206 -19.05 17.86 6.22
C ALA A 206 -20.34 17.49 5.46
N ARG A 207 -20.32 16.49 4.58
CA ARG A 207 -21.53 15.97 3.95
C ARG A 207 -22.25 14.90 4.76
N ASP A 208 -21.56 14.22 5.70
CA ASP A 208 -22.18 13.14 6.47
C ASP A 208 -22.64 13.57 7.87
N GLY A 209 -22.59 14.84 8.24
CA GLY A 209 -22.97 15.29 9.60
C GLY A 209 -22.23 14.55 10.74
N ALA A 210 -21.25 13.72 10.41
CA ALA A 210 -20.49 12.93 11.37
C ALA A 210 -19.29 13.73 11.86
N SER A 211 -19.41 14.35 13.03
CA SER A 211 -18.28 14.83 13.82
C SER A 211 -17.17 13.77 13.82
N SER A 212 -15.95 14.16 13.42
CA SER A 212 -14.76 13.29 13.52
C SER A 212 -14.74 12.68 14.93
N PRO A 213 -14.68 11.36 15.09
CA PRO A 213 -14.78 10.76 16.41
C PRO A 213 -13.68 11.30 17.29
N ALA A 214 -14.04 11.81 18.47
CA ALA A 214 -13.08 12.33 19.45
C ALA A 214 -12.54 11.19 20.34
N GLY A 215 -11.27 11.24 20.69
CA GLY A 215 -10.69 10.34 21.68
C GLY A 215 -10.68 8.85 21.30
N PRO A 216 -11.20 7.94 22.15
CA PRO A 216 -11.06 6.49 21.97
C PRO A 216 -11.74 5.93 20.71
N ALA A 217 -12.83 6.55 20.24
CA ALA A 217 -13.51 6.13 19.01
C ALA A 217 -12.65 6.35 17.76
N ARG A 218 -11.88 7.45 17.72
CA ARG A 218 -10.93 7.73 16.64
C ARG A 218 -9.80 6.69 16.60
N LEU A 219 -9.25 6.35 17.77
CA LEU A 219 -8.18 5.36 17.88
C LEU A 219 -8.65 3.97 17.40
N ARG A 220 -9.87 3.57 17.78
CA ARG A 220 -10.49 2.32 17.31
C ARG A 220 -10.65 2.31 15.78
N THR A 221 -11.10 3.41 15.19
CA THR A 221 -11.24 3.52 13.73
C THR A 221 -9.87 3.44 13.04
N MET A 222 -8.85 4.12 13.57
CA MET A 222 -7.49 4.02 13.02
C MET A 222 -6.94 2.59 13.11
N ALA A 223 -7.10 1.92 14.25
CA ALA A 223 -6.69 0.52 14.43
C ALA A 223 -7.39 -0.40 13.43
N TRP A 224 -8.69 -0.19 13.20
CA TRP A 224 -9.46 -0.91 12.19
C TRP A 224 -8.91 -0.70 10.78
N VAL A 225 -8.60 0.53 10.39
CA VAL A 225 -8.04 0.84 9.07
C VAL A 225 -6.64 0.22 8.90
N TYR A 226 -5.79 0.21 9.94
CA TYR A 226 -4.50 -0.49 9.91
C TYR A 226 -4.66 -2.00 9.76
N PHE A 227 -5.63 -2.61 10.45
CA PHE A 227 -5.95 -4.02 10.28
C PHE A 227 -6.42 -4.33 8.85
N LEU A 228 -7.28 -3.49 8.28
CA LEU A 228 -7.71 -3.63 6.88
C LEU A 228 -6.53 -3.53 5.90
N LEU A 229 -5.58 -2.63 6.13
CA LEU A 229 -4.36 -2.53 5.33
C LEU A 229 -3.51 -3.80 5.39
N PHE A 230 -3.30 -4.33 6.60
CA PHE A 230 -2.59 -5.59 6.81
C PHE A 230 -3.26 -6.74 6.06
N LEU A 231 -4.56 -6.93 6.28
CA LEU A 231 -5.33 -8.00 5.65
C LEU A 231 -5.35 -7.87 4.12
N ASN A 232 -5.53 -6.66 3.60
CA ASN A 232 -5.49 -6.38 2.16
C ASN A 232 -4.15 -6.81 1.55
N MET A 233 -3.02 -6.54 2.24
CA MET A 233 -1.71 -6.91 1.77
C MET A 233 -1.42 -8.41 1.89
N VAL A 234 -1.88 -9.06 2.95
CA VAL A 234 -1.77 -10.52 3.10
C VAL A 234 -2.46 -11.23 1.92
N ILE A 235 -3.69 -10.84 1.64
CA ILE A 235 -4.48 -11.51 0.58
C ILE A 235 -4.00 -11.12 -0.83
N TYR A 236 -3.64 -9.86 -1.05
CA TYR A 236 -3.09 -9.44 -2.35
C TYR A 236 -1.80 -10.18 -2.69
N PHE A 237 -0.85 -10.28 -1.73
CA PHE A 237 0.44 -10.92 -1.98
C PHE A 237 0.34 -12.45 -2.13
N MET A 238 -0.77 -13.05 -1.76
CA MET A 238 -1.09 -14.44 -2.11
C MET A 238 -1.03 -14.67 -3.63
N VAL A 239 -1.46 -13.66 -4.42
CA VAL A 239 -1.47 -13.77 -5.90
C VAL A 239 -0.05 -13.85 -6.47
N PRO A 240 0.87 -12.88 -6.29
CA PRO A 240 2.20 -12.98 -6.87
C PRO A 240 3.02 -14.16 -6.34
N VAL A 241 2.71 -14.67 -5.14
CA VAL A 241 3.40 -15.82 -4.53
C VAL A 241 2.89 -17.15 -5.08
N HIS A 242 1.58 -17.34 -5.15
CA HIS A 242 0.99 -18.66 -5.45
C HIS A 242 0.42 -18.78 -6.87
N LEU A 243 0.06 -17.67 -7.54
CA LEU A 243 -0.53 -17.72 -8.88
C LEU A 243 0.34 -18.43 -9.92
N PRO A 244 1.69 -18.26 -9.96
CA PRO A 244 2.51 -18.99 -10.93
C PRO A 244 2.42 -20.51 -10.79
N PHE A 245 2.33 -21.01 -9.56
CA PHE A 245 2.19 -22.43 -9.25
C PHE A 245 0.78 -22.92 -9.57
N TYR A 246 -0.24 -22.14 -9.23
CA TYR A 246 -1.63 -22.46 -9.52
C TYR A 246 -1.92 -22.53 -11.02
N LEU A 247 -1.38 -21.58 -11.80
CA LEU A 247 -1.51 -21.63 -13.27
C LEU A 247 -0.79 -22.82 -13.88
N LYS A 248 0.33 -23.24 -13.31
CA LYS A 248 1.05 -24.45 -13.76
C LYS A 248 0.23 -25.72 -13.51
N GLU A 249 -0.59 -25.78 -12.45
CA GLU A 249 -1.54 -26.88 -12.25
C GLU A 249 -2.71 -26.86 -13.24
N LEU A 250 -3.14 -25.66 -13.66
CA LEU A 250 -4.27 -25.47 -14.58
C LEU A 250 -3.88 -25.60 -16.06
N THR A 251 -2.58 -25.41 -16.40
CA THR A 251 -2.09 -25.40 -17.80
C THR A 251 -0.64 -25.83 -17.84
N ASP A 252 -0.27 -26.69 -18.81
CA ASP A 252 1.08 -27.26 -18.95
C ASP A 252 2.20 -26.19 -19.16
N ASP A 253 1.86 -24.94 -19.56
CA ASP A 253 2.80 -23.86 -19.94
C ASP A 253 2.73 -22.60 -19.04
N GLY A 254 2.69 -22.77 -17.71
CA GLY A 254 2.31 -21.74 -16.76
C GLY A 254 3.19 -20.49 -16.61
N SER A 255 4.46 -20.45 -17.03
CA SER A 255 5.39 -19.38 -16.64
C SER A 255 5.19 -18.03 -17.38
N ALA A 256 5.02 -18.07 -18.69
CA ALA A 256 4.78 -16.84 -19.49
C ALA A 256 3.39 -16.26 -19.21
N GLN A 257 2.41 -17.13 -19.00
CA GLN A 257 1.03 -16.77 -18.67
C GLN A 257 0.94 -16.13 -17.29
N ALA A 258 1.70 -16.61 -16.30
CA ALA A 258 1.75 -16.01 -14.96
C ALA A 258 2.25 -14.56 -15.01
N GLY A 259 3.28 -14.26 -15.79
CA GLY A 259 3.77 -12.90 -16.00
C GLY A 259 2.71 -11.98 -16.61
N ALA A 260 2.00 -12.44 -17.63
CA ALA A 260 0.92 -11.68 -18.27
C ALA A 260 -0.24 -11.42 -17.29
N MET A 261 -0.61 -12.41 -16.47
CA MET A 261 -1.68 -12.29 -15.48
C MET A 261 -1.32 -11.32 -14.35
N LEU A 262 -0.10 -11.36 -13.84
CA LEU A 262 0.37 -10.41 -12.84
C LEU A 262 0.42 -8.98 -13.42
N SER A 263 0.78 -8.85 -14.70
CA SER A 263 0.74 -7.55 -15.39
C SER A 263 -0.68 -7.03 -15.56
N LEU A 264 -1.66 -7.91 -15.80
CA LEU A 264 -3.09 -7.55 -15.86
C LEU A 264 -3.59 -7.00 -14.52
N VAL A 265 -3.21 -7.62 -13.39
CA VAL A 265 -3.54 -7.08 -12.05
C VAL A 265 -2.98 -5.67 -11.88
N GLY A 266 -1.72 -5.45 -12.24
CA GLY A 266 -1.07 -4.15 -12.19
C GLY A 266 -1.76 -3.11 -13.09
N LEU A 267 -2.14 -3.50 -14.30
CA LEU A 267 -2.85 -2.64 -15.25
C LEU A 267 -4.23 -2.22 -14.71
N CYS A 268 -5.02 -3.17 -14.22
CA CYS A 268 -6.33 -2.87 -13.66
C CYS A 268 -6.22 -2.03 -12.37
N TRP A 269 -5.20 -2.26 -11.55
CA TRP A 269 -4.86 -1.38 -10.43
C TRP A 269 -4.57 0.05 -10.92
N ALA A 270 -3.71 0.22 -11.93
CA ALA A 270 -3.38 1.52 -12.49
C ALA A 270 -4.60 2.27 -13.03
N LEU A 271 -5.47 1.58 -13.77
CA LEU A 271 -6.68 2.15 -14.37
C LEU A 271 -7.75 2.52 -13.33
N ALA A 272 -7.88 1.73 -12.26
CA ALA A 272 -8.89 1.97 -11.23
C ALA A 272 -8.51 3.09 -10.24
N SER A 273 -7.22 3.24 -9.91
CA SER A 273 -6.75 4.18 -8.89
C SER A 273 -7.21 5.64 -9.10
N PRO A 274 -7.18 6.22 -10.32
CA PRO A 274 -7.65 7.59 -10.55
C PRO A 274 -9.15 7.78 -10.34
N LEU A 275 -9.95 6.71 -10.48
CA LEU A 275 -11.41 6.76 -10.29
C LEU A 275 -11.78 7.02 -8.82
N TYR A 276 -10.86 6.80 -7.89
CA TYR A 276 -11.09 7.04 -6.47
C TYR A 276 -11.56 8.47 -6.17
N GLY A 277 -10.99 9.48 -6.83
CA GLY A 277 -11.39 10.87 -6.61
C GLY A 277 -12.84 11.19 -7.00
N TRP A 278 -13.44 10.43 -7.93
CA TRP A 278 -14.85 10.49 -8.24
C TRP A 278 -15.69 9.71 -7.21
N LEU A 279 -15.21 8.56 -6.78
CA LEU A 279 -15.89 7.69 -5.83
C LEU A 279 -16.00 8.31 -4.43
N GLU A 280 -14.93 8.96 -3.95
CA GLU A 280 -14.85 9.69 -2.67
C GLU A 280 -15.91 10.81 -2.55
N ASN A 281 -16.31 11.41 -3.67
CA ASN A 281 -17.36 12.42 -3.70
C ASN A 281 -18.78 11.86 -3.54
N ARG A 282 -18.96 10.55 -3.68
CA ARG A 282 -20.29 9.89 -3.68
C ARG A 282 -20.49 8.91 -2.53
N LEU A 283 -19.41 8.29 -2.06
CA LEU A 283 -19.43 7.24 -1.05
C LEU A 283 -18.54 7.60 0.13
N SER A 284 -18.96 7.19 1.31
CA SER A 284 -18.13 7.26 2.52
C SER A 284 -16.96 6.26 2.44
N HIS A 285 -15.88 6.51 3.19
CA HIS A 285 -14.73 5.60 3.25
C HIS A 285 -15.12 4.15 3.60
N ALA A 286 -16.10 3.96 4.50
CA ALA A 286 -16.55 2.63 4.89
C ALA A 286 -17.35 1.93 3.77
N GLN A 287 -18.15 2.66 2.99
CA GLN A 287 -18.84 2.11 1.81
C GLN A 287 -17.86 1.73 0.71
N ILE A 288 -16.78 2.52 0.54
CA ILE A 288 -15.70 2.18 -0.40
C ILE A 288 -14.95 0.92 0.05
N VAL A 289 -14.76 0.71 1.37
CA VAL A 289 -14.22 -0.57 1.90
C VAL A 289 -15.12 -1.73 1.53
N VAL A 290 -16.42 -1.61 1.73
CA VAL A 290 -17.40 -2.65 1.35
C VAL A 290 -17.32 -2.97 -0.14
N LEU A 291 -17.25 -1.96 -1.00
CA LEU A 291 -17.14 -2.13 -2.45
C LEU A 291 -15.83 -2.85 -2.83
N THR A 292 -14.69 -2.38 -2.30
CA THR A 292 -13.37 -2.88 -2.70
C THR A 292 -13.03 -4.22 -2.08
N PHE A 293 -13.36 -4.45 -0.81
CA PHE A 293 -13.19 -5.75 -0.17
C PHE A 293 -14.20 -6.78 -0.70
N GLY A 294 -15.41 -6.36 -1.03
CA GLY A 294 -16.40 -7.18 -1.71
C GLY A 294 -15.95 -7.60 -3.11
N GLY A 295 -15.40 -6.66 -3.88
CA GLY A 295 -14.78 -6.96 -5.18
C GLY A 295 -13.58 -7.91 -5.05
N SER A 296 -12.70 -7.70 -4.07
CA SER A 296 -11.59 -8.62 -3.80
C SER A 296 -12.07 -10.00 -3.33
N ALA A 297 -13.13 -10.07 -2.53
CA ALA A 297 -13.74 -11.33 -2.11
C ALA A 297 -14.28 -12.12 -3.31
N ALA A 298 -15.08 -11.47 -4.16
CA ALA A 298 -15.60 -12.07 -5.38
C ALA A 298 -14.46 -12.52 -6.32
N ALA A 299 -13.41 -11.70 -6.47
CA ALA A 299 -12.26 -12.02 -7.28
C ALA A 299 -11.53 -13.28 -6.80
N ASN A 300 -11.29 -13.40 -5.48
CA ASN A 300 -10.64 -14.57 -4.92
C ASN A 300 -11.51 -15.83 -5.02
N VAL A 301 -12.82 -15.72 -4.82
CA VAL A 301 -13.75 -16.86 -5.02
C VAL A 301 -13.78 -17.31 -6.49
N LEU A 302 -13.87 -16.36 -7.44
CA LEU A 302 -13.81 -16.65 -8.87
C LEU A 302 -12.48 -17.28 -9.27
N LEU A 303 -11.36 -16.79 -8.73
CA LEU A 303 -10.04 -17.35 -9.00
C LEU A 303 -9.91 -18.77 -8.45
N GLY A 304 -10.41 -19.02 -7.24
CA GLY A 304 -10.37 -20.35 -6.62
C GLY A 304 -11.33 -21.36 -7.24
N ALA A 305 -12.37 -20.89 -7.92
CA ALA A 305 -13.31 -21.73 -8.70
C ALA A 305 -12.92 -21.85 -10.18
N ALA A 306 -11.75 -21.32 -10.59
CA ALA A 306 -11.34 -21.34 -11.98
C ALA A 306 -10.84 -22.72 -12.37
N ASP A 307 -11.53 -23.33 -13.33
CA ASP A 307 -11.12 -24.61 -13.95
C ASP A 307 -10.14 -24.40 -15.12
N GLY A 308 -9.74 -23.14 -15.38
CA GLY A 308 -8.84 -22.80 -16.47
C GLY A 308 -8.48 -21.31 -16.53
N TYR A 309 -7.56 -21.02 -17.44
CA TYR A 309 -6.98 -19.73 -17.67
C TYR A 309 -7.99 -18.59 -17.96
N ILE A 310 -9.05 -18.89 -18.73
CA ILE A 310 -10.01 -17.87 -19.19
C ILE A 310 -10.80 -17.27 -18.00
N LEU A 311 -11.17 -18.08 -17.01
CA LEU A 311 -11.92 -17.61 -15.84
C LEU A 311 -11.01 -16.85 -14.87
N ALA A 312 -9.71 -17.09 -14.87
CA ALA A 312 -8.74 -16.34 -14.06
C ALA A 312 -8.61 -14.87 -14.53
N ILE A 313 -8.80 -14.56 -15.81
CA ILE A 313 -8.68 -13.20 -16.36
C ILE A 313 -9.61 -12.19 -15.64
N PRO A 314 -10.95 -12.36 -15.66
CA PRO A 314 -11.83 -11.41 -15.00
C PRO A 314 -11.64 -11.38 -13.48
N ALA A 315 -11.27 -12.48 -12.85
CA ALA A 315 -10.97 -12.53 -11.42
C ALA A 315 -9.77 -11.64 -11.08
N LEU A 316 -8.67 -11.76 -11.81
CA LEU A 316 -7.46 -10.96 -11.59
C LEU A 316 -7.65 -9.48 -11.97
N ALA A 317 -8.43 -9.19 -13.01
CA ALA A 317 -8.80 -7.83 -13.37
C ALA A 317 -9.60 -7.14 -12.24
N LEU A 318 -10.59 -7.84 -11.69
CA LEU A 318 -11.39 -7.35 -10.56
C LEU A 318 -10.55 -7.17 -9.30
N LEU A 319 -9.60 -8.11 -9.03
CA LEU A 319 -8.69 -8.00 -7.90
C LEU A 319 -7.79 -6.77 -8.02
N GLY A 320 -7.19 -6.52 -9.19
CA GLY A 320 -6.36 -5.36 -9.45
C GLY A 320 -7.12 -4.04 -9.28
N ALA A 321 -8.31 -3.94 -9.84
CA ALA A 321 -9.17 -2.76 -9.68
C ALA A 321 -9.54 -2.50 -8.21
N SER A 322 -9.94 -3.55 -7.50
CA SER A 322 -10.27 -3.49 -6.07
C SER A 322 -9.07 -3.04 -5.23
N LEU A 323 -7.87 -3.53 -5.53
CA LEU A 323 -6.64 -3.16 -4.85
C LEU A 323 -6.32 -1.67 -5.02
N GLY A 324 -6.40 -1.15 -6.25
CA GLY A 324 -6.11 0.26 -6.55
C GLY A 324 -7.00 1.23 -5.78
N LEU A 325 -8.30 0.94 -5.75
CA LEU A 325 -9.28 1.73 -5.00
C LEU A 325 -9.11 1.56 -3.49
N SER A 326 -8.86 0.32 -3.01
CA SER A 326 -8.70 0.02 -1.59
C SER A 326 -7.50 0.74 -0.98
N ILE A 327 -6.30 0.63 -1.58
CA ILE A 327 -5.09 1.28 -1.08
C ILE A 327 -5.29 2.80 -1.02
N THR A 328 -5.88 3.39 -2.07
CA THR A 328 -6.14 4.82 -2.13
C THR A 328 -7.11 5.26 -1.02
N ASN A 329 -8.21 4.52 -0.83
CA ASN A 329 -9.21 4.80 0.19
C ASN A 329 -8.63 4.71 1.61
N LEU A 330 -7.96 3.61 1.93
CA LEU A 330 -7.40 3.39 3.27
C LEU A 330 -6.33 4.43 3.62
N ASN A 331 -5.51 4.84 2.64
CA ASN A 331 -4.55 5.93 2.81
C ASN A 331 -5.25 7.26 3.10
N THR A 332 -6.23 7.64 2.27
CA THR A 332 -6.98 8.89 2.44
C THR A 332 -7.71 8.90 3.78
N TRP A 333 -8.37 7.81 4.14
CA TRP A 333 -9.08 7.68 5.42
C TRP A 333 -8.16 7.86 6.63
N LEU A 334 -6.95 7.28 6.63
CA LEU A 334 -5.97 7.51 7.69
C LEU A 334 -5.57 8.97 7.81
N PHE A 335 -5.42 9.69 6.71
CA PHE A 335 -5.09 11.12 6.75
C PHE A 335 -6.23 11.97 7.33
N THR A 336 -7.49 11.63 7.08
CA THR A 336 -8.63 12.32 7.69
C THR A 336 -8.71 12.08 9.21
N LEU A 337 -8.19 10.95 9.67
CA LEU A 337 -8.12 10.58 11.07
C LEU A 337 -6.81 11.02 11.76
N ALA A 338 -5.80 11.50 11.04
CA ALA A 338 -4.50 11.82 11.61
C ALA A 338 -4.56 13.04 12.55
N PRO A 339 -3.97 12.99 13.76
CA PRO A 339 -3.81 14.17 14.61
C PRO A 339 -2.93 15.21 13.93
N VAL A 340 -3.13 16.48 14.29
CA VAL A 340 -2.24 17.57 13.89
C VAL A 340 -0.83 17.27 14.40
N GLY A 341 0.19 17.45 13.56
CA GLY A 341 1.60 17.19 13.92
C GLY A 341 2.04 15.72 13.95
N ALA A 342 1.13 14.73 13.76
CA ALA A 342 1.46 13.31 13.83
C ALA A 342 1.34 12.56 12.47
N LYS A 343 1.34 13.29 11.36
CA LYS A 343 1.19 12.69 10.01
C LYS A 343 2.28 11.66 9.70
N GLY A 344 3.53 11.95 10.06
CA GLY A 344 4.65 11.03 9.85
C GLY A 344 4.47 9.72 10.60
N ARG A 345 4.07 9.77 11.88
CA ARG A 345 3.78 8.55 12.67
C ARG A 345 2.64 7.74 12.09
N VAL A 346 1.55 8.39 11.66
CA VAL A 346 0.41 7.72 11.03
C VAL A 346 0.84 7.03 9.74
N VAL A 347 1.63 7.69 8.89
CA VAL A 347 2.16 7.12 7.65
C VAL A 347 3.17 6.00 7.94
N GLY A 348 4.07 6.18 8.90
CA GLY A 348 5.03 5.15 9.30
C GLY A 348 4.33 3.88 9.79
N THR A 349 3.29 4.02 10.64
CA THR A 349 2.47 2.89 11.08
C THR A 349 1.71 2.24 9.91
N ARG A 350 1.20 3.02 8.96
CA ARG A 350 0.61 2.50 7.71
C ARG A 350 1.61 1.66 6.93
N VAL A 351 2.82 2.18 6.75
CA VAL A 351 3.90 1.48 6.03
C VAL A 351 4.26 0.18 6.73
N PHE A 352 4.31 0.18 8.07
CA PHE A 352 4.48 -1.03 8.88
C PHE A 352 3.44 -2.10 8.51
N PHE A 353 2.15 -1.79 8.64
CA PHE A 353 1.09 -2.77 8.36
C PHE A 353 1.07 -3.23 6.90
N THR A 354 1.43 -2.36 5.95
CA THR A 354 1.57 -2.71 4.53
C THR A 354 2.66 -3.76 4.31
N PHE A 355 3.88 -3.51 4.78
CA PHE A 355 5.01 -4.40 4.51
C PHE A 355 4.99 -5.67 5.38
N ILE A 356 4.51 -5.57 6.61
CA ILE A 356 4.30 -6.74 7.46
C ILE A 356 3.24 -7.66 6.87
N GLY A 357 2.16 -7.11 6.29
CA GLY A 357 1.17 -7.89 5.55
C GLY A 357 1.79 -8.64 4.34
N GLN A 358 2.64 -7.96 3.57
CA GLN A 358 3.39 -8.59 2.48
C GLN A 358 4.27 -9.76 2.97
N PHE A 359 5.04 -9.53 4.03
CA PHE A 359 5.93 -10.54 4.59
C PHE A 359 5.16 -11.74 5.14
N PHE A 360 4.06 -11.50 5.87
CA PHE A 360 3.25 -12.57 6.44
C PHE A 360 2.38 -13.30 5.41
N SER A 361 2.19 -12.79 4.21
CA SER A 361 1.36 -13.45 3.19
C SER A 361 1.79 -14.90 2.95
N PRO A 362 3.02 -15.22 2.50
CA PRO A 362 3.43 -16.60 2.29
C PRO A 362 3.45 -17.43 3.59
N VAL A 363 3.72 -16.81 4.73
CA VAL A 363 3.75 -17.49 6.04
C VAL A 363 2.36 -17.98 6.46
N LEU A 364 1.33 -17.17 6.22
CA LEU A 364 -0.06 -17.50 6.58
C LEU A 364 -0.75 -18.35 5.51
N THR A 365 -0.48 -18.08 4.23
CA THR A 365 -1.16 -18.74 3.12
C THR A 365 -0.45 -20.01 2.64
N GLY A 366 0.85 -20.15 2.90
CA GLY A 366 1.64 -21.32 2.53
C GLY A 366 1.14 -22.63 3.16
N PRO A 367 0.94 -22.72 4.47
CA PRO A 367 0.34 -23.91 5.09
C PRO A 367 -1.07 -24.21 4.56
N LEU A 368 -1.85 -23.17 4.24
CA LEU A 368 -3.20 -23.32 3.71
C LEU A 368 -3.16 -23.95 2.30
N THR A 369 -2.29 -23.43 1.44
CA THR A 369 -2.11 -23.97 0.07
C THR A 369 -1.49 -25.38 0.07
N ALA A 370 -0.59 -25.68 1.01
CA ALA A 370 0.02 -26.99 1.15
C ALA A 370 -0.97 -28.07 1.62
N THR A 371 -1.97 -27.69 2.45
CA THR A 371 -2.95 -28.64 2.99
C THR A 371 -4.20 -28.82 2.11
N PHE A 372 -4.70 -27.72 1.55
CA PHE A 372 -5.98 -27.70 0.84
C PHE A 372 -5.84 -27.47 -0.69
N GLY A 373 -4.64 -27.17 -1.18
CA GLY A 373 -4.40 -26.77 -2.55
C GLY A 373 -4.66 -25.28 -2.80
N PHE A 374 -4.35 -24.80 -4.02
CA PHE A 374 -4.44 -23.37 -4.36
C PHE A 374 -5.89 -22.89 -4.48
N GLY A 375 -6.75 -23.61 -5.21
CA GLY A 375 -8.14 -23.21 -5.45
C GLY A 375 -8.92 -22.99 -4.15
N PRO A 376 -9.05 -23.98 -3.25
CA PRO A 376 -9.72 -23.82 -1.96
C PRO A 376 -9.11 -22.72 -1.08
N SER A 377 -7.80 -22.48 -1.17
CA SER A 377 -7.13 -21.43 -0.42
C SER A 377 -7.53 -20.02 -0.89
N TYR A 378 -7.71 -19.81 -2.21
CA TYR A 378 -8.27 -18.56 -2.73
C TYR A 378 -9.74 -18.39 -2.33
N VAL A 379 -10.56 -19.45 -2.35
CA VAL A 379 -11.95 -19.39 -1.87
C VAL A 379 -11.99 -19.00 -0.38
N ALA A 380 -11.14 -19.60 0.46
CA ALA A 380 -11.05 -19.27 1.88
C ALA A 380 -10.67 -17.81 2.11
N ALA A 381 -9.71 -17.28 1.34
CA ALA A 381 -9.34 -15.86 1.35
C ALA A 381 -10.52 -14.96 0.96
N GLY A 382 -11.28 -15.35 -0.06
CA GLY A 382 -12.50 -14.66 -0.47
C GLY A 382 -13.57 -14.65 0.62
N CYS A 383 -13.84 -15.79 1.28
CA CYS A 383 -14.76 -15.89 2.41
C CYS A 383 -14.34 -15.02 3.60
N LEU A 384 -13.04 -14.96 3.91
CA LEU A 384 -12.52 -14.09 4.97
C LEU A 384 -12.80 -12.60 4.65
N LEU A 385 -12.56 -12.18 3.41
CA LEU A 385 -12.87 -10.80 2.98
C LEU A 385 -14.37 -10.52 3.01
N ALA A 386 -15.21 -11.47 2.61
CA ALA A 386 -16.67 -11.34 2.68
C ALA A 386 -17.14 -11.17 4.14
N ALA A 387 -16.56 -11.90 5.09
CA ALA A 387 -16.85 -11.72 6.51
C ALA A 387 -16.50 -10.31 7.02
N VAL A 388 -15.39 -9.73 6.57
CA VAL A 388 -15.00 -8.34 6.86
C VAL A 388 -16.01 -7.34 6.27
N VAL A 389 -16.49 -7.59 5.05
CA VAL A 389 -17.54 -6.79 4.40
C VAL A 389 -18.81 -6.80 5.22
N VAL A 390 -19.29 -7.98 5.63
CA VAL A 390 -20.49 -8.14 6.46
C VAL A 390 -20.33 -7.41 7.80
N GLY A 391 -19.19 -7.58 8.48
CA GLY A 391 -18.91 -6.89 9.74
C GLY A 391 -18.90 -5.35 9.58
N THR A 392 -18.35 -4.85 8.48
CA THR A 392 -18.34 -3.41 8.17
C THR A 392 -19.77 -2.89 7.90
N GLN A 393 -20.58 -3.64 7.15
CA GLN A 393 -21.97 -3.30 6.88
C GLN A 393 -22.83 -3.28 8.15
N ILE A 394 -22.69 -4.28 9.02
CA ILE A 394 -23.40 -4.31 10.33
C ILE A 394 -23.03 -3.07 11.14
N GLY A 395 -21.75 -2.69 11.17
CA GLY A 395 -21.28 -1.49 11.85
C GLY A 395 -21.89 -0.19 11.30
N LEU A 396 -22.02 -0.09 9.98
CA LEU A 396 -22.67 1.05 9.31
C LEU A 396 -24.16 1.12 9.62
N THR A 397 -24.88 0.00 9.54
CA THR A 397 -26.33 -0.08 9.80
C THR A 397 -26.63 0.23 11.27
N ALA A 398 -25.84 -0.32 12.21
CA ALA A 398 -26.00 -0.02 13.63
C ALA A 398 -25.77 1.46 13.96
N LYS A 399 -24.84 2.13 13.26
CA LYS A 399 -24.62 3.57 13.41
C LYS A 399 -25.79 4.39 12.85
N ALA A 400 -26.35 4.00 11.72
CA ALA A 400 -27.52 4.65 11.12
C ALA A 400 -28.74 4.54 12.02
N LEU A 401 -29.03 3.35 12.58
CA LEU A 401 -30.15 3.12 13.49
C LEU A 401 -30.03 3.93 14.79
N ARG A 402 -28.82 4.10 15.33
CA ARG A 402 -28.61 4.96 16.52
C ARG A 402 -28.84 6.44 16.22
N ALA A 403 -28.53 6.88 15.00
CA ALA A 403 -28.78 8.27 14.59
C ALA A 403 -30.27 8.57 14.43
N THR A 404 -31.06 7.63 13.91
CA THR A 404 -32.53 7.77 13.76
C THR A 404 -33.27 7.63 15.09
N GLY A 405 -32.87 6.70 15.97
CA GLY A 405 -33.50 6.52 17.28
C GLY A 405 -33.24 7.70 18.25
N GLY A 406 -32.15 8.46 18.06
CA GLY A 406 -31.89 9.67 18.85
C GLY A 406 -32.77 10.88 18.48
N THR A 407 -33.22 10.95 17.22
CA THR A 407 -34.14 12.02 16.75
C THR A 407 -35.58 11.79 17.21
N ASP A 408 -36.05 10.55 17.28
CA ASP A 408 -37.40 10.23 17.78
C ASP A 408 -37.54 10.50 19.29
N SER A 409 -36.52 10.19 20.09
CA SER A 409 -36.52 10.49 21.53
C SER A 409 -36.51 11.99 21.84
N ALA A 410 -35.80 12.80 21.05
CA ALA A 410 -35.80 14.26 21.20
C ALA A 410 -37.14 14.89 20.82
N GLN A 411 -37.79 14.40 19.74
CA GLN A 411 -39.13 14.89 19.34
C GLN A 411 -40.24 14.48 20.32
N THR A 412 -40.12 13.32 20.95
CA THR A 412 -41.07 12.85 21.97
C THR A 412 -40.96 13.68 23.24
N GLN A 413 -39.74 14.08 23.62
CA GLN A 413 -39.49 14.94 24.80
C GLN A 413 -40.00 16.39 24.57
N GLU A 414 -39.85 16.96 23.35
CA GLU A 414 -40.40 18.26 23.02
C GLU A 414 -41.96 18.28 22.97
N ARG A 415 -42.56 17.18 22.52
CA ARG A 415 -44.04 17.07 22.55
C ARG A 415 -44.61 16.89 23.96
N GLY A 416 -43.90 16.10 24.84
CA GLY A 416 -44.32 15.93 26.24
C GLY A 416 -44.20 17.20 27.06
N GLY A 417 -43.16 18.05 26.81
CA GLY A 417 -43.00 19.32 27.50
C GLY A 417 -43.99 20.41 27.13
N ARG A 418 -44.64 20.34 25.96
CA ARG A 418 -45.70 21.31 25.55
C ARG A 418 -47.09 20.98 26.08
N VAL A 419 -47.35 19.74 26.50
CA VAL A 419 -48.67 19.33 27.03
C VAL A 419 -48.75 19.60 28.55
N GLY A 420 -47.66 19.85 29.25
CA GLY A 420 -47.64 20.14 30.67
C GLY A 420 -47.65 21.66 31.04
N ALA A 421 -47.74 22.56 30.03
CA ALA A 421 -47.68 24.00 30.23
C ALA A 421 -48.97 24.74 29.76
N ALA A 422 -50.13 24.01 29.66
CA ALA A 422 -51.41 24.59 29.37
C ALA A 422 -52.39 24.50 30.57
#